data_0b293aab25cfc3948a86ec0522c0957c
#
_entry.id   0b293aab25cfc3948a86ec0522c0957c
#
_cell.length_a   1.000
_cell.length_b   1.000
_cell.length_c   1.000
_cell.angle_alpha   90.00
_cell.angle_beta   90.00
_cell.angle_gamma   90.00
#
_symmetry.space_group_name_H-M   'P 1'
#
loop_
_entity.id
_entity.type
_entity.pdbx_description
1 polymer ?
#
loop_
_entity_poly.entity_id
_entity_poly.type
_entity_poly.pdbx_seq_one_letter_code
_entity_poly.pdbx_strand_id
1 'polypeptide(L)'
;MPAAFAASGRLAVRQGDRSDIAKLRWTRTRDSDLWVISSPLGNEVARLESGANGATLTRAGAAAESADSFQALTEKLLGVALDPGAIAGWLHGNAPASAPGEWKVSIDESQRAGSVDLAKRITATRGGVVVKLVVDEYRALEE
;
A
#
# COMPACT_ATOMS: atom_id res chain seq x y z
N MET A 1 -11.28 13.40 -2.37
CA MET A 1 -10.76 12.07 -1.96
C MET A 1 -11.40 11.68 -0.64
N PRO A 2 -12.00 10.49 -0.54
CA PRO A 2 -12.53 10.02 0.74
C PRO A 2 -11.45 9.93 1.81
N ALA A 3 -11.78 10.34 3.04
CA ALA A 3 -10.86 10.26 4.17
C ALA A 3 -10.68 8.82 4.66
N ALA A 4 -11.66 7.98 4.40
CA ALA A 4 -11.64 6.57 4.78
C ALA A 4 -12.10 5.70 3.62
N PHE A 5 -11.45 4.55 3.45
CA PHE A 5 -11.81 3.60 2.40
C PHE A 5 -11.31 2.20 2.73
N ALA A 6 -11.88 1.22 2.06
CA ALA A 6 -11.37 -0.14 2.02
C ALA A 6 -11.09 -0.51 0.57
N ALA A 7 -9.92 -1.05 0.31
CA ALA A 7 -9.51 -1.46 -1.03
C ALA A 7 -8.83 -2.82 -0.95
N SER A 8 -8.95 -3.60 -2.00
CA SER A 8 -8.21 -4.85 -2.11
C SER A 8 -7.64 -5.01 -3.51
N GLY A 9 -6.55 -5.73 -3.60
CA GLY A 9 -5.89 -5.93 -4.87
C GLY A 9 -4.60 -6.71 -4.72
N ARG A 10 -3.64 -6.40 -5.57
CA ARG A 10 -2.37 -7.10 -5.66
C ARG A 10 -1.24 -6.09 -5.62
N LEU A 11 -0.23 -6.43 -4.81
CA LEU A 11 0.97 -5.61 -4.65
C LEU A 11 2.17 -6.43 -5.11
N ALA A 12 2.99 -5.83 -5.96
CA ALA A 12 4.26 -6.40 -6.38
C ALA A 12 5.38 -5.41 -6.09
N VAL A 13 6.44 -5.90 -5.46
CA VAL A 13 7.63 -5.10 -5.17
C VAL A 13 8.84 -5.84 -5.72
N ARG A 14 9.60 -5.18 -6.58
CA ARG A 14 10.84 -5.73 -7.13
C ARG A 14 12.01 -4.81 -6.81
N GLN A 15 13.08 -5.41 -6.29
CA GLN A 15 14.32 -4.72 -5.96
C GLN A 15 15.49 -5.63 -6.29
N GLY A 16 16.26 -5.32 -7.33
CA GLY A 16 17.30 -6.20 -7.83
C GLY A 16 16.72 -7.56 -8.21
N ASP A 17 17.26 -8.62 -7.63
CA ASP A 17 16.81 -10.00 -7.87
C ASP A 17 15.66 -10.40 -6.94
N ARG A 18 15.32 -9.56 -5.98
CA ARG A 18 14.20 -9.82 -5.07
C ARG A 18 12.88 -9.40 -5.69
N SER A 19 11.89 -10.26 -5.65
CA SER A 19 10.55 -9.97 -6.13
C SER A 19 9.53 -10.56 -5.16
N ASP A 20 8.65 -9.72 -4.64
CA ASP A 20 7.56 -10.11 -3.74
C ASP A 20 6.24 -9.79 -4.41
N ILE A 21 5.34 -10.77 -4.48
CA ILE A 21 3.99 -10.61 -5.02
C ILE A 21 3.02 -11.10 -3.97
N ALA A 22 2.01 -10.30 -3.66
CA ALA A 22 1.06 -10.62 -2.61
C ALA A 22 -0.31 -10.04 -2.91
N LYS A 23 -1.33 -10.61 -2.26
CA LYS A 23 -2.64 -9.98 -2.18
C LYS A 23 -2.62 -8.98 -1.05
N LEU A 24 -3.29 -7.86 -1.25
CA LEU A 24 -3.36 -6.77 -0.28
C LEU A 24 -4.81 -6.44 0.02
N ARG A 25 -5.14 -6.33 1.31
CA ARG A 25 -6.35 -5.64 1.75
C ARG A 25 -5.92 -4.45 2.56
N TRP A 26 -6.46 -3.30 2.25
CA TRP A 26 -6.11 -2.02 2.84
C TRP A 26 -7.36 -1.34 3.38
N THR A 27 -7.34 -1.03 4.66
CA THR A 27 -8.36 -0.20 5.28
C THR A 27 -7.69 1.05 5.82
N ARG A 28 -8.12 2.19 5.32
CA ARG A 28 -7.61 3.47 5.77
C ARG A 28 -8.72 4.27 6.42
N THR A 29 -8.45 4.80 7.59
CA THR A 29 -9.31 5.77 8.24
C THR A 29 -8.57 7.09 8.32
N ARG A 30 -9.19 8.12 8.90
CA ARG A 30 -8.54 9.42 9.06
C ARG A 30 -7.21 9.31 9.82
N ASP A 31 -7.13 8.43 10.81
CA ASP A 31 -6.00 8.35 11.75
C ASP A 31 -5.23 7.03 11.69
N SER A 32 -5.61 6.12 10.82
CA SER A 32 -4.99 4.79 10.83
C SER A 32 -4.91 4.14 9.46
N ASP A 33 -3.99 3.21 9.34
CA ASP A 33 -3.85 2.33 8.18
C ASP A 33 -3.69 0.89 8.63
N LEU A 34 -4.38 -0.01 7.94
CA LEU A 34 -4.24 -1.45 8.11
C LEU A 34 -4.00 -2.08 6.75
N TRP A 35 -2.89 -2.77 6.62
CA TRP A 35 -2.59 -3.62 5.46
C TRP A 35 -2.58 -5.07 5.91
N VAL A 36 -3.40 -5.90 5.28
CA VAL A 36 -3.34 -7.34 5.45
C VAL A 36 -2.71 -7.92 4.18
N ILE A 37 -1.54 -8.51 4.35
CA ILE A 37 -0.76 -9.08 3.26
C ILE A 37 -0.98 -10.58 3.27
N SER A 38 -1.42 -11.13 2.12
CA SER A 38 -1.66 -12.55 1.96
C SER A 38 -0.85 -13.11 0.78
N SER A 39 -0.51 -14.39 0.85
CA SER A 39 0.12 -15.06 -0.29
C SER A 39 -0.84 -15.10 -1.47
N PRO A 40 -0.35 -15.37 -2.70
CA PRO A 40 -1.23 -15.53 -3.86
C PRO A 40 -2.33 -16.58 -3.67
N LEU A 41 -2.11 -17.56 -2.79
CA LEU A 41 -3.11 -18.59 -2.46
C LEU A 41 -4.11 -18.14 -1.39
N GLY A 42 -3.94 -16.93 -0.82
CA GLY A 42 -4.88 -16.35 0.12
C GLY A 42 -4.58 -16.57 1.60
N ASN A 43 -3.42 -17.14 1.93
CA ASN A 43 -3.01 -17.30 3.34
C ASN A 43 -2.42 -16.00 3.86
N GLU A 44 -2.92 -15.50 4.99
CA GLU A 44 -2.39 -14.28 5.60
C GLU A 44 -0.93 -14.50 6.02
N VAL A 45 -0.04 -13.62 5.54
CA VAL A 45 1.39 -13.66 5.81
C VAL A 45 1.79 -12.63 6.84
N ALA A 46 1.20 -11.46 6.78
CA ALA A 46 1.55 -10.35 7.67
C ALA A 46 0.40 -9.35 7.78
N ARG A 47 0.43 -8.59 8.87
CA ARG A 47 -0.51 -7.52 9.13
C ARG A 47 0.29 -6.32 9.60
N LEU A 48 0.09 -5.18 8.93
CA LEU A 48 0.75 -3.92 9.25
C LEU A 48 -0.31 -2.92 9.69
N GLU A 49 -0.15 -2.37 10.88
CA GLU A 49 -1.11 -1.41 11.44
C GLU A 49 -0.37 -0.17 11.93
N SER A 50 -0.95 0.99 11.64
CA SER A 50 -0.48 2.24 12.23
C SER A 50 -1.67 3.08 12.68
N GLY A 51 -1.47 3.84 13.76
CA GLY A 51 -2.50 4.67 14.35
C GLY A 51 -1.89 5.63 15.38
N ALA A 52 -2.73 6.17 16.25
CA ALA A 52 -2.32 7.15 17.24
C ALA A 52 -1.24 6.62 18.19
N ASN A 53 -1.18 5.31 18.43
CA ASN A 53 -0.27 4.69 19.38
C ASN A 53 0.99 4.07 18.75
N GLY A 54 1.25 4.36 17.48
CA GLY A 54 2.44 3.87 16.79
C GLY A 54 2.10 2.86 15.69
N ALA A 55 3.09 2.05 15.34
CA ALA A 55 2.98 1.10 14.24
C ALA A 55 3.41 -0.29 14.69
N THR A 56 2.72 -1.31 14.18
CA THR A 56 2.94 -2.71 14.56
C THR A 56 2.91 -3.62 13.34
N LEU A 57 3.91 -4.50 13.26
CA LEU A 57 3.98 -5.57 12.26
C LEU A 57 3.75 -6.90 12.96
N THR A 58 2.78 -7.66 12.49
CA THR A 58 2.53 -9.01 12.98
C THR A 58 2.68 -9.98 11.81
N ARG A 59 3.64 -10.89 11.90
CA ARG A 59 3.83 -11.95 10.89
C ARG A 59 3.15 -13.22 11.38
N ALA A 60 2.66 -14.02 10.43
CA ALA A 60 2.03 -15.30 10.77
C ALA A 60 2.99 -16.17 11.61
N GLY A 61 2.50 -16.64 12.76
CA GLY A 61 3.28 -17.49 13.66
C GLY A 61 4.35 -16.80 14.47
N ALA A 62 4.39 -15.47 14.48
CA ALA A 62 5.41 -14.71 15.20
C ALA A 62 4.78 -13.67 16.13
N ALA A 63 5.56 -13.20 17.10
CA ALA A 63 5.15 -12.12 17.99
C ALA A 63 5.12 -10.78 17.24
N ALA A 64 4.26 -9.88 17.66
CA ALA A 64 4.15 -8.55 17.08
C ALA A 64 5.45 -7.74 17.30
N GLU A 65 5.83 -6.96 16.29
CA GLU A 65 6.99 -6.06 16.32
C GLU A 65 6.50 -4.63 16.20
N SER A 66 7.03 -3.74 17.04
CA SER A 66 6.69 -2.31 16.99
C SER A 66 7.71 -1.55 16.15
N ALA A 67 7.26 -0.44 15.56
CA ALA A 67 8.12 0.48 14.83
C ALA A 67 7.58 1.90 14.97
N ASP A 68 8.39 2.88 14.55
CA ASP A 68 8.06 4.29 14.69
C ASP A 68 7.05 4.75 13.63
N SER A 69 6.96 4.04 12.51
CA SER A 69 6.12 4.45 11.39
C SER A 69 5.70 3.26 10.55
N PHE A 70 4.67 3.48 9.73
CA PHE A 70 4.23 2.49 8.76
C PHE A 70 5.33 2.21 7.72
N GLN A 71 6.06 3.24 7.30
CA GLN A 71 7.19 3.06 6.37
C GLN A 71 8.25 2.11 6.94
N ALA A 72 8.53 2.21 8.23
CA ALA A 72 9.46 1.29 8.88
C ALA A 72 8.96 -0.15 8.87
N LEU A 73 7.64 -0.36 8.98
CA LEU A 73 7.05 -1.70 8.88
C LEU A 73 7.21 -2.29 7.49
N THR A 74 6.91 -1.50 6.45
CA THR A 74 7.06 -1.98 5.06
C THR A 74 8.51 -2.25 4.71
N GLU A 75 9.44 -1.47 5.25
CA GLU A 75 10.86 -1.70 5.06
C GLU A 75 11.29 -3.02 5.69
N LYS A 76 10.80 -3.35 6.88
CA LYS A 76 11.06 -4.64 7.54
C LYS A 76 10.51 -5.82 6.73
N LEU A 77 9.29 -5.69 6.22
CA LEU A 77 8.62 -6.80 5.54
C LEU A 77 9.02 -6.93 4.08
N LEU A 78 9.09 -5.82 3.35
CA LEU A 78 9.25 -5.80 1.91
C LEU A 78 10.61 -5.29 1.44
N GLY A 79 11.42 -4.77 2.35
CA GLY A 79 12.72 -4.20 2.01
C GLY A 79 12.67 -2.79 1.44
N VAL A 80 11.51 -2.16 1.43
CA VAL A 80 11.33 -0.79 0.92
C VAL A 80 10.33 -0.03 1.79
N ALA A 81 10.66 1.23 2.08
CA ALA A 81 9.79 2.10 2.86
C ALA A 81 8.67 2.64 1.96
N LEU A 82 7.42 2.33 2.29
CA LEU A 82 6.23 2.79 1.56
C LEU A 82 5.37 3.64 2.48
N ASP A 83 5.00 4.83 2.01
CA ASP A 83 4.13 5.75 2.75
C ASP A 83 2.67 5.52 2.33
N PRO A 84 1.81 5.02 3.21
CA PRO A 84 0.41 4.76 2.85
C PRO A 84 -0.35 6.04 2.49
N GLY A 85 0.00 7.17 3.09
CA GLY A 85 -0.60 8.46 2.72
C GLY A 85 -0.30 8.87 1.29
N ALA A 86 0.94 8.71 0.86
CA ALA A 86 1.34 8.98 -0.52
C ALA A 86 0.63 8.03 -1.50
N ILE A 87 0.60 6.73 -1.16
CA ILE A 87 -0.06 5.73 -2.01
C ILE A 87 -1.57 5.99 -2.11
N ALA A 88 -2.19 6.44 -1.02
CA ALA A 88 -3.60 6.85 -1.05
C ALA A 88 -3.82 7.99 -2.05
N GLY A 89 -2.91 8.95 -2.11
CA GLY A 89 -2.95 10.01 -3.12
C GLY A 89 -2.84 9.45 -4.53
N TRP A 90 -1.90 8.57 -4.79
CA TRP A 90 -1.75 7.93 -6.11
C TRP A 90 -3.00 7.16 -6.51
N LEU A 91 -3.57 6.42 -5.56
CA LEU A 91 -4.80 5.65 -5.77
C LEU A 91 -5.94 6.56 -6.25
N HIS A 92 -6.02 7.78 -5.75
CA HIS A 92 -7.06 8.73 -6.09
C HIS A 92 -6.66 9.68 -7.25
N GLY A 93 -5.65 9.32 -8.00
CA GLY A 93 -5.27 10.02 -9.23
C GLY A 93 -4.20 11.10 -9.05
N ASN A 94 -3.63 11.25 -7.85
CA ASN A 94 -2.59 12.25 -7.59
C ASN A 94 -1.21 11.66 -7.83
N ALA A 95 -0.73 11.74 -9.08
CA ALA A 95 0.63 11.36 -9.44
C ALA A 95 1.49 12.62 -9.45
N PRO A 96 2.28 12.89 -8.40
CA PRO A 96 3.03 14.13 -8.33
C PRO A 96 4.19 14.13 -9.33
N ALA A 97 4.62 15.33 -9.74
CA ALA A 97 5.85 15.48 -10.49
C ALA A 97 7.00 14.99 -9.61
N SER A 98 7.86 14.15 -10.16
CA SER A 98 8.96 13.56 -9.40
C SER A 98 10.16 14.49 -9.32
N ALA A 99 10.71 14.66 -8.12
CA ALA A 99 12.01 15.24 -7.89
C ALA A 99 13.07 14.12 -7.83
N PRO A 100 14.36 14.44 -7.99
CA PRO A 100 15.41 13.44 -7.83
C PRO A 100 15.33 12.74 -6.47
N GLY A 101 15.38 11.41 -6.46
CA GLY A 101 15.28 10.61 -5.25
C GLY A 101 13.87 10.33 -4.77
N GLU A 102 12.87 10.87 -5.44
CA GLU A 102 11.46 10.62 -5.11
C GLU A 102 10.86 9.56 -6.04
N TRP A 103 9.66 9.09 -5.68
CA TRP A 103 8.95 8.13 -6.49
C TRP A 103 8.48 8.77 -7.79
N LYS A 104 8.72 8.07 -8.90
CA LYS A 104 8.09 8.37 -10.18
C LYS A 104 6.85 7.49 -10.28
N VAL A 105 5.70 8.13 -10.38
CA VAL A 105 4.41 7.43 -10.34
C VAL A 105 3.71 7.53 -11.69
N SER A 106 3.29 6.38 -12.21
CA SER A 106 2.50 6.28 -13.42
C SER A 106 1.18 5.60 -13.11
N ILE A 107 0.07 6.24 -13.47
CA ILE A 107 -1.25 5.63 -13.39
C ILE A 107 -1.52 5.02 -14.76
N ASP A 108 -1.36 3.69 -14.83
CA ASP A 108 -1.38 2.97 -16.11
C ASP A 108 -2.80 2.64 -16.57
N GLU A 109 -3.75 2.59 -15.64
CA GLU A 109 -5.15 2.31 -15.92
C GLU A 109 -6.00 2.95 -14.84
N SER A 110 -7.12 3.54 -15.22
CA SER A 110 -8.07 4.18 -14.30
C SER A 110 -9.38 3.42 -14.27
N GLN A 111 -10.14 3.62 -13.18
CA GLN A 111 -11.44 3.01 -13.00
C GLN A 111 -12.34 3.96 -12.20
N ARG A 112 -13.59 3.56 -12.06
CA ARG A 112 -14.55 4.30 -11.24
C ARG A 112 -15.27 3.34 -10.31
N ALA A 113 -15.35 3.72 -9.03
CA ALA A 113 -16.08 2.98 -8.01
C ALA A 113 -17.15 3.91 -7.44
N GLY A 114 -18.42 3.69 -7.83
CA GLY A 114 -19.49 4.61 -7.49
C GLY A 114 -19.24 5.98 -8.11
N SER A 115 -19.13 7.02 -7.29
CA SER A 115 -18.82 8.39 -7.72
C SER A 115 -17.34 8.74 -7.60
N VAL A 116 -16.48 7.78 -7.25
CA VAL A 116 -15.06 8.01 -7.02
C VAL A 116 -14.24 7.54 -8.23
N ASP A 117 -13.48 8.48 -8.80
CA ASP A 117 -12.50 8.16 -9.84
C ASP A 117 -11.20 7.76 -9.17
N LEU A 118 -10.63 6.63 -9.58
CA LEU A 118 -9.41 6.12 -8.98
C LEU A 118 -8.56 5.35 -9.99
N ALA A 119 -7.33 5.07 -9.59
CA ALA A 119 -6.42 4.25 -10.37
C ALA A 119 -6.82 2.78 -10.27
N LYS A 120 -6.69 2.05 -11.37
CA LYS A 120 -6.81 0.59 -11.42
C LYS A 120 -5.41 -0.03 -11.32
N ARG A 121 -4.45 0.52 -12.05
CA ARG A 121 -3.06 0.05 -12.08
C ARG A 121 -2.12 1.23 -11.88
N ILE A 122 -1.19 1.05 -10.95
CA ILE A 122 -0.18 2.06 -10.62
C ILE A 122 1.18 1.40 -10.71
N THR A 123 2.13 2.11 -11.31
CA THR A 123 3.55 1.74 -11.27
C THR A 123 4.32 2.88 -10.65
N ALA A 124 5.09 2.60 -9.61
CA ALA A 124 5.95 3.57 -8.95
C ALA A 124 7.38 3.06 -8.96
N THR A 125 8.32 3.93 -9.32
CA THR A 125 9.74 3.57 -9.37
C THR A 125 10.56 4.56 -8.59
N ARG A 126 11.59 4.07 -7.91
CA ARG A 126 12.58 4.89 -7.20
C ARG A 126 13.88 4.13 -7.15
N GLY A 127 14.91 4.65 -7.85
CA GLY A 127 16.17 3.94 -7.99
C GLY A 127 15.95 2.59 -8.66
N GLY A 128 16.46 1.52 -8.07
CA GLY A 128 16.28 0.16 -8.58
C GLY A 128 15.00 -0.54 -8.10
N VAL A 129 14.08 0.19 -7.47
CA VAL A 129 12.85 -0.39 -6.90
C VAL A 129 11.67 -0.12 -7.82
N VAL A 130 10.88 -1.14 -8.10
CA VAL A 130 9.61 -1.04 -8.84
C VAL A 130 8.49 -1.57 -7.97
N VAL A 131 7.47 -0.73 -7.75
CA VAL A 131 6.26 -1.11 -7.02
C VAL A 131 5.09 -1.05 -7.98
N LYS A 132 4.31 -2.13 -8.05
CA LYS A 132 3.09 -2.16 -8.83
C LYS A 132 1.92 -2.48 -7.92
N LEU A 133 0.86 -1.70 -8.06
CA LEU A 133 -0.38 -1.91 -7.32
C LEU A 133 -1.52 -2.05 -8.32
N VAL A 134 -2.30 -3.12 -8.18
CA VAL A 134 -3.54 -3.32 -8.94
C VAL A 134 -4.67 -3.33 -7.93
N VAL A 135 -5.65 -2.46 -8.15
CA VAL A 135 -6.82 -2.34 -7.27
C VAL A 135 -7.99 -3.05 -7.91
N ASP A 136 -8.42 -4.17 -7.30
CA ASP A 136 -9.51 -4.98 -7.81
C ASP A 136 -10.87 -4.56 -7.23
N GLU A 137 -10.88 -4.11 -5.97
CA GLU A 137 -12.10 -3.66 -5.29
C GLU A 137 -11.81 -2.41 -4.47
N TYR A 138 -12.78 -1.52 -4.40
CA TYR A 138 -12.67 -0.27 -3.65
C TYR A 138 -14.03 0.13 -3.10
N ARG A 139 -14.05 0.60 -1.89
CA ARG A 139 -15.25 1.14 -1.26
C ARG A 139 -14.88 2.32 -0.36
N ALA A 140 -15.50 3.47 -0.59
CA ALA A 140 -15.39 4.59 0.34
C ALA A 140 -16.16 4.23 1.63
N LEU A 141 -15.59 4.61 2.78
CA LEU A 141 -16.18 4.36 4.09
C LEU A 141 -16.68 5.66 4.69
N GLU A 142 -17.73 5.57 5.49
CA GLU A 142 -18.20 6.70 6.27
C GLU A 142 -17.39 6.77 7.57
N GLU A 143 -17.12 7.97 8.00
CA GLU A 143 -16.49 8.22 9.30
C GLU A 143 -17.40 9.01 10.21
#